data_f978e32597343499d9ca5093453540de
#
_entry.id   f978e32597343499d9ca5093453540de
#
_cell.length_a   1.000
_cell.length_b   1.000
_cell.length_c   1.000
_cell.angle_alpha   90.00
_cell.angle_beta   90.00
_cell.angle_gamma   90.00
#
_symmetry.space_group_name_H-M   'P 1'
#
loop_
_entity.id
_entity.type
_entity.pdbx_description
1 polymer ?
#
loop_
_entity_poly.entity_id
_entity_poly.type
_entity_poly.pdbx_seq_one_letter_code
_entity_poly.pdbx_strand_id
1 'polypeptide(L)'
;MKTYFKPFFALLIVLFFASCGDKKPKEDFGKSAEEVTTETAVEEIAANPLVAEGKTIFEGKGTCTACHKPDVKVIGPSLADISKIYKEQNASIVSFLKEEGKPLVDPSQYEVMKANFAITKAMSDDELKALEAYVLSY
;
A
#
# COMPACT_ATOMS: atom_id res chain seq x y z
N MET A 1 -18.53 49.58 -18.59
CA MET A 1 -17.43 50.48 -18.19
C MET A 1 -16.12 49.77 -18.37
N LYS A 2 -15.29 50.33 -19.25
CA LYS A 2 -13.95 49.87 -19.60
C LYS A 2 -13.00 50.26 -18.48
N THR A 3 -12.16 49.36 -18.02
CA THR A 3 -10.84 49.73 -17.48
C THR A 3 -9.81 48.70 -17.87
N TYR A 4 -9.00 49.12 -18.78
CA TYR A 4 -7.74 48.51 -19.16
C TYR A 4 -6.75 48.68 -18.01
N PHE A 5 -6.02 47.63 -17.66
CA PHE A 5 -4.72 47.83 -17.05
C PHE A 5 -3.71 46.95 -17.77
N LYS A 6 -2.84 47.65 -18.48
CA LYS A 6 -1.79 47.17 -19.36
C LYS A 6 -0.57 46.67 -18.57
N PRO A 7 0.30 45.95 -19.26
CA PRO A 7 1.34 45.13 -18.68
C PRO A 7 2.63 45.94 -18.50
N PHE A 8 3.33 45.73 -17.47
CA PHE A 8 4.74 46.13 -17.38
C PHE A 8 5.41 45.31 -16.27
N PHE A 9 6.06 44.27 -16.63
CA PHE A 9 7.35 43.95 -16.05
C PHE A 9 8.06 42.94 -16.96
N ALA A 10 8.83 43.54 -17.81
CA ALA A 10 9.77 42.84 -18.65
C ALA A 10 11.05 42.57 -17.86
N LEU A 11 11.63 41.40 -18.10
CA LEU A 11 13.07 41.22 -18.24
C LEU A 11 13.91 41.29 -16.95
N LEU A 12 14.24 40.14 -16.40
CA LEU A 12 15.60 39.94 -15.91
C LEU A 12 15.97 38.44 -16.01
N ILE A 13 16.45 38.12 -17.21
CA ILE A 13 17.24 36.89 -17.43
C ILE A 13 18.62 37.15 -16.86
N VAL A 14 19.00 36.42 -15.84
CA VAL A 14 20.43 36.29 -15.50
C VAL A 14 20.78 34.82 -15.50
N LEU A 15 21.51 34.49 -16.53
CA LEU A 15 22.28 33.26 -16.71
C LEU A 15 23.28 33.12 -15.58
N PHE A 16 23.22 31.99 -14.86
CA PHE A 16 24.41 31.47 -14.23
C PHE A 16 24.60 30.01 -14.65
N PHE A 17 25.46 29.90 -15.65
CA PHE A 17 26.11 28.64 -16.01
C PHE A 17 27.35 28.45 -15.14
N ALA A 18 27.59 27.22 -14.89
CA ALA A 18 28.87 26.60 -14.55
C ALA A 18 29.34 26.66 -13.08
N SER A 19 29.28 25.51 -12.46
CA SER A 19 30.49 24.96 -11.84
C SER A 19 30.39 23.44 -11.78
N CYS A 20 31.06 22.77 -12.66
CA CYS A 20 31.58 21.41 -12.44
C CYS A 20 32.62 21.49 -11.34
N GLY A 21 32.52 20.58 -10.37
CA GLY A 21 33.51 20.42 -9.32
C GLY A 21 33.46 19.01 -8.76
N ASP A 22 34.20 18.12 -9.43
CA ASP A 22 34.62 16.82 -8.92
C ASP A 22 35.32 16.97 -7.57
N LYS A 23 34.87 16.25 -6.56
CA LYS A 23 35.71 15.67 -5.49
C LYS A 23 34.87 14.81 -4.55
N LYS A 24 35.06 13.48 -4.63
CA LYS A 24 34.80 12.60 -3.47
C LYS A 24 35.63 13.05 -2.28
N PRO A 25 35.08 12.96 -1.08
CA PRO A 25 35.67 12.07 -0.06
C PRO A 25 34.63 11.08 0.47
N LYS A 26 35.13 9.91 0.76
CA LYS A 26 34.52 8.90 1.60
C LYS A 26 34.44 9.45 3.02
N GLU A 27 33.29 9.43 3.63
CA GLU A 27 33.14 9.29 5.08
C GLU A 27 32.01 8.35 5.39
N ASP A 28 32.41 7.27 5.98
CA ASP A 28 31.69 6.26 6.70
C ASP A 28 30.96 6.92 7.88
N PHE A 29 29.63 6.92 7.91
CA PHE A 29 28.92 7.20 9.14
C PHE A 29 27.52 6.60 9.19
N GLY A 30 27.35 5.61 10.06
CA GLY A 30 26.08 5.46 10.78
C GLY A 30 25.01 4.64 10.09
N LYS A 31 25.12 3.34 10.24
CA LYS A 31 24.06 2.35 10.12
C LYS A 31 22.85 2.79 10.94
N SER A 32 21.87 3.40 10.29
CA SER A 32 20.52 3.55 10.82
C SER A 32 19.68 2.39 10.34
N ALA A 33 19.24 1.60 11.28
CA ALA A 33 18.41 0.43 11.08
C ALA A 33 16.96 0.89 10.82
N GLU A 34 16.57 1.07 9.56
CA GLU A 34 15.16 1.29 9.21
C GLU A 34 14.80 0.96 7.74
N GLU A 35 15.62 0.17 7.04
CA GLU A 35 15.41 -0.14 5.62
C GLU A 35 15.27 -1.65 5.32
N VAL A 36 14.92 -2.46 6.32
CA VAL A 36 14.91 -3.93 6.17
C VAL A 36 13.53 -4.49 5.83
N THR A 37 12.45 -3.73 5.98
CA THR A 37 11.09 -4.26 5.82
C THR A 37 10.55 -4.21 4.39
N THR A 38 11.03 -3.29 3.56
CA THR A 38 10.49 -3.12 2.20
C THR A 38 11.13 -4.08 1.19
N GLU A 39 12.41 -4.40 1.34
CA GLU A 39 13.12 -5.31 0.44
C GLU A 39 12.65 -6.77 0.59
N THR A 40 12.38 -7.21 1.81
CA THR A 40 11.95 -8.59 2.09
C THR A 40 10.54 -8.86 1.51
N ALA A 41 9.62 -7.89 1.59
CA ALA A 41 8.28 -8.03 1.04
C ALA A 41 8.28 -8.05 -0.51
N VAL A 42 9.16 -7.28 -1.14
CA VAL A 42 9.29 -7.26 -2.60
C VAL A 42 9.91 -8.55 -3.13
N GLU A 43 10.83 -9.15 -2.40
CA GLU A 43 11.49 -10.41 -2.77
C GLU A 43 10.53 -11.61 -2.59
N GLU A 44 9.69 -11.61 -1.56
CA GLU A 44 8.67 -12.64 -1.34
C GLU A 44 7.54 -12.58 -2.38
N ILE A 45 7.13 -11.39 -2.81
CA ILE A 45 6.16 -11.19 -3.90
C ILE A 45 6.72 -11.73 -5.23
N ALA A 46 8.01 -11.55 -5.50
CA ALA A 46 8.65 -12.06 -6.72
C ALA A 46 8.85 -13.57 -6.71
N ALA A 47 8.97 -14.20 -5.53
CA ALA A 47 9.23 -15.62 -5.37
C ALA A 47 7.95 -16.49 -5.28
N ASN A 48 6.79 -15.90 -4.95
CA ASN A 48 5.55 -16.64 -4.76
C ASN A 48 4.46 -16.18 -5.73
N PRO A 49 4.13 -16.99 -6.76
CA PRO A 49 3.09 -16.64 -7.74
C PRO A 49 1.72 -16.33 -7.12
N LEU A 50 1.37 -16.99 -6.03
CA LEU A 50 0.11 -16.79 -5.34
C LEU A 50 0.04 -15.39 -4.69
N VAL A 51 1.14 -14.93 -4.12
CA VAL A 51 1.25 -13.57 -3.56
C VAL A 51 1.16 -12.51 -4.66
N ALA A 52 1.81 -12.75 -5.80
CA ALA A 52 1.74 -11.85 -6.96
C ALA A 52 0.32 -11.75 -7.53
N GLU A 53 -0.39 -12.87 -7.63
CA GLU A 53 -1.80 -12.91 -8.02
C GLU A 53 -2.67 -12.17 -7.02
N GLY A 54 -2.50 -12.43 -5.73
CA GLY A 54 -3.22 -11.76 -4.65
C GLY A 54 -3.04 -10.25 -4.67
N LYS A 55 -1.82 -9.76 -4.94
CA LYS A 55 -1.54 -8.35 -5.16
C LYS A 55 -2.36 -7.78 -6.31
N THR A 56 -2.37 -8.47 -7.45
CA THR A 56 -3.12 -8.04 -8.64
C THR A 56 -4.61 -7.94 -8.36
N ILE A 57 -5.17 -8.90 -7.62
CA ILE A 57 -6.58 -8.89 -7.21
C ILE A 57 -6.86 -7.75 -6.23
N PHE A 58 -5.98 -7.56 -5.23
CA PHE A 58 -6.08 -6.53 -4.21
C PHE A 58 -6.10 -5.11 -4.80
N GLU A 59 -5.19 -4.84 -5.75
CA GLU A 59 -5.06 -3.56 -6.43
C GLU A 59 -6.11 -3.34 -7.53
N GLY A 60 -6.64 -4.42 -8.09
CA GLY A 60 -7.57 -4.42 -9.21
C GLY A 60 -9.02 -4.68 -8.78
N LYS A 61 -9.56 -5.82 -9.20
CA LYS A 61 -10.99 -6.16 -9.03
C LYS A 61 -11.47 -6.20 -7.58
N GLY A 62 -10.58 -6.41 -6.62
CA GLY A 62 -10.89 -6.39 -5.19
C GLY A 62 -11.17 -5.00 -4.64
N THR A 63 -10.70 -3.96 -5.30
CA THR A 63 -10.82 -2.54 -4.89
C THR A 63 -10.31 -2.23 -3.47
N CYS A 64 -9.47 -3.11 -2.91
CA CYS A 64 -9.06 -3.08 -1.51
C CYS A 64 -8.18 -1.88 -1.16
N THR A 65 -7.40 -1.37 -2.15
CA THR A 65 -6.51 -0.22 -1.99
C THR A 65 -7.22 1.08 -1.65
N ALA A 66 -8.54 1.16 -1.86
CA ALA A 66 -9.34 2.32 -1.48
C ALA A 66 -9.35 2.54 0.04
N CYS A 67 -9.30 1.46 0.81
CA CYS A 67 -9.45 1.47 2.26
C CYS A 67 -8.22 0.94 3.01
N HIS A 68 -7.40 0.08 2.40
CA HIS A 68 -6.26 -0.56 3.04
C HIS A 68 -4.94 -0.12 2.42
N LYS A 69 -3.94 0.13 3.28
CA LYS A 69 -2.57 0.45 2.88
C LYS A 69 -1.59 -0.51 3.56
N PRO A 70 -0.35 -0.65 3.06
CA PRO A 70 0.64 -1.54 3.65
C PRO A 70 0.81 -1.37 5.16
N ASP A 71 1.22 -0.18 5.60
CA ASP A 71 1.72 0.07 6.95
C ASP A 71 0.91 1.11 7.73
N VAL A 72 -0.11 1.72 7.12
CA VAL A 72 -0.89 2.81 7.72
C VAL A 72 -2.37 2.48 7.71
N LYS A 73 -3.02 2.67 8.85
CA LYS A 73 -4.49 2.68 8.91
C LYS A 73 -5.02 3.93 8.21
N VAL A 74 -5.97 3.74 7.29
CA VAL A 74 -6.70 4.83 6.62
C VAL A 74 -8.19 4.71 7.01
N ILE A 75 -9.02 4.16 6.13
CA ILE A 75 -10.41 3.78 6.46
C ILE A 75 -10.39 2.42 7.15
N GLY A 76 -9.75 1.44 6.52
CA GLY A 76 -9.52 0.12 7.09
C GLY A 76 -8.15 0.00 7.78
N PRO A 77 -7.92 -1.07 8.54
CA PRO A 77 -6.61 -1.38 9.13
C PRO A 77 -5.53 -1.57 8.07
N SER A 78 -4.26 -1.41 8.46
CA SER A 78 -3.12 -1.68 7.60
C SER A 78 -3.01 -3.17 7.28
N LEU A 79 -2.32 -3.52 6.17
CA LEU A 79 -2.06 -4.92 5.84
C LEU A 79 -1.18 -5.58 6.90
N ALA A 80 -0.21 -4.85 7.42
CA ALA A 80 0.65 -5.32 8.50
C ALA A 80 -0.15 -5.66 9.77
N ASP A 81 -1.11 -4.82 10.18
CA ASP A 81 -1.97 -5.11 11.33
C ASP A 81 -2.88 -6.31 11.07
N ILE A 82 -3.44 -6.41 9.87
CA ILE A 82 -4.28 -7.55 9.48
C ILE A 82 -3.46 -8.83 9.54
N SER A 83 -2.31 -8.86 8.87
CA SER A 83 -1.42 -10.03 8.84
C SER A 83 -1.04 -10.48 10.25
N LYS A 84 -0.59 -9.55 11.09
CA LYS A 84 -0.20 -9.82 12.47
C LYS A 84 -1.34 -10.50 13.24
N ILE A 85 -2.52 -9.90 13.28
CA ILE A 85 -3.63 -10.40 14.09
C ILE A 85 -4.14 -11.76 13.58
N TYR A 86 -4.23 -11.94 12.27
CA TYR A 86 -4.68 -13.22 11.69
C TYR A 86 -3.68 -14.34 11.93
N LYS A 87 -2.36 -14.06 11.84
CA LYS A 87 -1.29 -15.01 12.22
C LYS A 87 -1.34 -15.36 13.70
N GLU A 88 -1.45 -14.38 14.59
CA GLU A 88 -1.51 -14.58 16.04
C GLU A 88 -2.73 -15.41 16.47
N GLN A 89 -3.86 -15.20 15.82
CA GLN A 89 -5.11 -15.92 16.14
C GLN A 89 -5.31 -17.20 15.34
N ASN A 90 -4.39 -17.56 14.47
CA ASN A 90 -4.49 -18.69 13.53
C ASN A 90 -5.85 -18.70 12.80
N ALA A 91 -6.27 -17.52 12.35
CA ALA A 91 -7.57 -17.30 11.70
C ALA A 91 -7.43 -17.23 10.18
N SER A 92 -8.54 -17.45 9.46
CA SER A 92 -8.58 -17.39 8.00
C SER A 92 -9.16 -16.07 7.49
N ILE A 93 -8.40 -15.38 6.66
CA ILE A 93 -8.87 -14.21 5.93
C ILE A 93 -9.90 -14.64 4.87
N VAL A 94 -9.74 -15.81 4.26
CA VAL A 94 -10.72 -16.36 3.31
C VAL A 94 -12.10 -16.46 3.95
N SER A 95 -12.17 -17.03 5.16
CA SER A 95 -13.45 -17.14 5.88
C SER A 95 -14.07 -15.76 6.15
N PHE A 96 -13.26 -14.79 6.53
CA PHE A 96 -13.73 -13.42 6.73
C PHE A 96 -14.27 -12.80 5.44
N LEU A 97 -13.55 -12.96 4.32
CA LEU A 97 -13.95 -12.43 3.01
C LEU A 97 -15.22 -13.09 2.45
N LYS A 98 -15.55 -14.30 2.92
CA LYS A 98 -16.82 -14.99 2.65
C LYS A 98 -17.96 -14.59 3.60
N GLU A 99 -17.70 -13.70 4.55
CA GLU A 99 -18.65 -13.32 5.62
C GLU A 99 -18.99 -14.50 6.58
N GLU A 100 -18.07 -15.46 6.68
CA GLU A 100 -18.16 -16.62 7.57
C GLU A 100 -17.30 -16.44 8.83
N GLY A 101 -16.32 -15.52 8.79
CA GLY A 101 -15.40 -15.21 9.87
C GLY A 101 -15.81 -13.98 10.68
N LYS A 102 -15.26 -13.89 11.90
CA LYS A 102 -15.48 -12.72 12.77
C LYS A 102 -14.56 -11.55 12.37
N PRO A 103 -14.98 -10.30 12.58
CA PRO A 103 -14.12 -9.13 12.40
C PRO A 103 -13.11 -9.04 13.57
N LEU A 104 -11.87 -9.50 13.35
CA LEU A 104 -10.87 -9.63 14.40
C LEU A 104 -10.06 -8.33 14.62
N VAL A 105 -9.77 -7.60 13.55
CA VAL A 105 -8.79 -6.48 13.57
C VAL A 105 -9.46 -5.18 14.01
N ASP A 106 -10.57 -4.83 13.37
CA ASP A 106 -11.34 -3.62 13.69
C ASP A 106 -12.85 -3.89 13.62
N PRO A 107 -13.42 -4.47 14.67
CA PRO A 107 -14.86 -4.74 14.71
C PRO A 107 -15.74 -3.49 14.55
N SER A 108 -15.23 -2.32 14.92
CA SER A 108 -15.98 -1.06 14.82
C SER A 108 -16.18 -0.61 13.37
N GLN A 109 -15.32 -1.04 12.45
CA GLN A 109 -15.38 -0.73 11.02
C GLN A 109 -16.00 -1.85 10.18
N TYR A 110 -16.53 -2.89 10.83
CA TYR A 110 -17.09 -4.05 10.14
C TYR A 110 -18.19 -3.69 9.14
N GLU A 111 -19.11 -2.83 9.52
CA GLU A 111 -20.21 -2.41 8.63
C GLU A 111 -19.71 -1.67 7.38
N VAL A 112 -18.59 -0.95 7.49
CA VAL A 112 -17.95 -0.29 6.34
C VAL A 112 -17.35 -1.35 5.42
N MET A 113 -16.62 -2.32 5.97
CA MET A 113 -16.01 -3.42 5.19
C MET A 113 -17.09 -4.32 4.56
N LYS A 114 -18.23 -4.47 5.19
CA LYS A 114 -19.34 -5.33 4.74
C LYS A 114 -19.83 -4.99 3.32
N ALA A 115 -19.74 -3.72 2.92
CA ALA A 115 -20.09 -3.30 1.57
C ALA A 115 -19.24 -4.03 0.49
N ASN A 116 -18.02 -4.47 0.81
CA ASN A 116 -17.13 -5.18 -0.10
C ASN A 116 -17.41 -6.68 -0.21
N PHE A 117 -18.20 -7.27 0.69
CA PHE A 117 -18.46 -8.71 0.63
C PHE A 117 -19.23 -9.15 -0.62
N ALA A 118 -19.96 -8.25 -1.25
CA ALA A 118 -20.57 -8.53 -2.55
C ALA A 118 -19.51 -8.84 -3.63
N ILE A 119 -18.36 -8.17 -3.56
CA ILE A 119 -17.24 -8.36 -4.47
C ILE A 119 -16.48 -9.64 -4.12
N THR A 120 -16.11 -9.80 -2.85
CA THR A 120 -15.27 -10.92 -2.40
C THR A 120 -16.00 -12.26 -2.50
N LYS A 121 -17.30 -12.31 -2.20
CA LYS A 121 -18.11 -13.53 -2.34
C LYS A 121 -18.35 -13.96 -3.78
N ALA A 122 -18.13 -13.08 -4.76
CA ALA A 122 -18.16 -13.41 -6.16
C ALA A 122 -16.82 -13.96 -6.71
N MET A 123 -15.77 -13.96 -5.88
CA MET A 123 -14.46 -14.51 -6.23
C MET A 123 -14.42 -16.02 -6.02
N SER A 124 -13.58 -16.69 -6.80
CA SER A 124 -13.27 -18.12 -6.58
C SER A 124 -12.46 -18.33 -5.30
N ASP A 125 -12.47 -19.57 -4.80
CA ASP A 125 -11.67 -19.95 -3.64
C ASP A 125 -10.17 -19.72 -3.86
N ASP A 126 -9.67 -19.92 -5.08
CA ASP A 126 -8.26 -19.72 -5.40
C ASP A 126 -7.89 -18.24 -5.40
N GLU A 127 -8.77 -17.37 -5.90
CA GLU A 127 -8.60 -15.91 -5.81
C GLU A 127 -8.61 -15.40 -4.36
N LEU A 128 -9.47 -15.94 -3.53
CA LEU A 128 -9.51 -15.60 -2.11
C LEU A 128 -8.26 -16.08 -1.37
N LYS A 129 -7.74 -17.29 -1.71
CA LYS A 129 -6.45 -17.78 -1.18
C LYS A 129 -5.27 -16.92 -1.63
N ALA A 130 -5.29 -16.45 -2.86
CA ALA A 130 -4.27 -15.53 -3.36
C ALA A 130 -4.31 -14.20 -2.59
N LEU A 131 -5.49 -13.64 -2.36
CA LEU A 131 -5.66 -12.45 -1.50
C LEU A 131 -5.14 -12.69 -0.07
N GLU A 132 -5.48 -13.82 0.54
CA GLU A 132 -4.99 -14.19 1.87
C GLU A 132 -3.47 -14.29 1.88
N ALA A 133 -2.86 -14.96 0.89
CA ALA A 133 -1.40 -15.08 0.77
C ALA A 133 -0.74 -13.69 0.66
N TYR A 134 -1.30 -12.80 -0.16
CA TYR A 134 -0.78 -11.44 -0.31
C TYR A 134 -0.87 -10.63 0.99
N VAL A 135 -2.02 -10.66 1.67
CA VAL A 135 -2.18 -9.93 2.94
C VAL A 135 -1.26 -10.51 4.01
N LEU A 136 -1.10 -11.82 4.07
CA LEU A 136 -0.22 -12.49 5.04
C LEU A 136 1.28 -12.34 4.72
N SER A 137 1.65 -11.83 3.56
CA SER A 137 3.05 -11.54 3.22
C SER A 137 3.61 -10.28 3.89
N TYR A 138 2.76 -9.53 4.60
CA TYR A 138 3.16 -8.35 5.40
C TYR A 138 3.47 -8.72 6.89
#